data_ebfb4baaca994d6cb744ada232ae24a7
#
_entry.id   ebfb4baaca994d6cb744ada232ae24a7
#
_cell.length_a   1.000
_cell.length_b   1.000
_cell.length_c   1.000
_cell.angle_alpha   90.00
_cell.angle_beta   90.00
_cell.angle_gamma   90.00
#
_symmetry.space_group_name_H-M   'P 1'
#
loop_
_entity.id
_entity.type
_entity.pdbx_description
1 polymer ?
#
loop_
_entity_poly.entity_id
_entity_poly.type
_entity_poly.pdbx_seq_one_letter_code
_entity_poly.pdbx_strand_id
1 'polypeptide(L)'
;MDVVSVAGDIPVISDGGVRFSGDIVKAIGAGADSVMLGSVFAGTEEAPGEVELFQGRSFKTYRGMGSISAMSKRTDGNRYMQGEDIDTDKLVPEGIEGRVPFRGWLKDVVFQLEGGLRQGMGYTGSKNIEELKSKVQFQKITRSGVIE
;
A
#
# COMPACT_ATOMS: atom_id res chain seq x y z
N MET A 1 -5.54 -14.89 3.31
CA MET A 1 -5.40 -16.37 3.35
C MET A 1 -6.48 -17.03 2.52
N ASP A 2 -7.75 -16.72 2.69
CA ASP A 2 -8.84 -17.40 1.94
C ASP A 2 -8.74 -17.19 0.42
N VAL A 3 -8.35 -15.98 -0.03
CA VAL A 3 -8.11 -15.72 -1.46
C VAL A 3 -6.98 -16.60 -2.01
N VAL A 4 -5.86 -16.69 -1.28
CA VAL A 4 -4.71 -17.51 -1.70
C VAL A 4 -5.08 -18.98 -1.77
N SER A 5 -5.93 -19.50 -0.88
CA SER A 5 -6.33 -20.92 -0.87
C SER A 5 -7.14 -21.34 -2.09
N VAL A 6 -7.74 -20.39 -2.80
CA VAL A 6 -8.56 -20.65 -4.01
C VAL A 6 -7.93 -20.15 -5.31
N ALA A 7 -6.84 -19.36 -5.21
CA ALA A 7 -6.17 -18.77 -6.37
C ALA A 7 -5.41 -19.80 -7.22
N GLY A 8 -5.04 -20.96 -6.64
CA GLY A 8 -4.21 -21.95 -7.33
C GLY A 8 -2.85 -21.36 -7.73
N ASP A 9 -2.52 -21.43 -9.02
CA ASP A 9 -1.26 -20.90 -9.57
C ASP A 9 -1.33 -19.41 -9.96
N ILE A 10 -2.45 -18.73 -9.68
CA ILE A 10 -2.62 -17.31 -10.02
C ILE A 10 -1.93 -16.47 -8.94
N PRO A 11 -0.94 -15.61 -9.31
CA PRO A 11 -0.28 -14.73 -8.34
C PRO A 11 -1.27 -13.76 -7.67
N VAL A 12 -1.13 -13.60 -6.36
CA VAL A 12 -1.99 -12.75 -5.54
C VAL A 12 -1.25 -11.48 -5.12
N ILE A 13 -1.86 -10.33 -5.38
CA ILE A 13 -1.36 -9.02 -4.93
C ILE A 13 -2.15 -8.61 -3.68
N SER A 14 -1.44 -8.33 -2.58
CA SER A 14 -2.06 -7.69 -1.41
C SER A 14 -2.11 -6.18 -1.64
N ASP A 15 -3.30 -5.64 -1.92
CA ASP A 15 -3.50 -4.23 -2.24
C ASP A 15 -4.08 -3.46 -1.06
N GLY A 16 -3.40 -2.39 -0.70
CA GLY A 16 -3.84 -1.42 0.29
C GLY A 16 -3.52 -1.79 1.75
N GLY A 17 -3.67 -0.80 2.62
CA GLY A 17 -3.55 -0.95 4.07
C GLY A 17 -2.13 -1.00 4.62
N VAL A 18 -1.09 -1.08 3.81
CA VAL A 18 0.30 -1.14 4.26
C VAL A 18 0.75 0.24 4.77
N ARG A 19 1.20 0.27 6.02
CA ARG A 19 1.74 1.46 6.71
C ARG A 19 3.16 1.26 7.19
N PHE A 20 3.51 0.03 7.57
CA PHE A 20 4.78 -0.36 8.16
C PHE A 20 5.34 -1.59 7.44
N SER A 21 6.64 -1.80 7.57
CA SER A 21 7.31 -2.98 7.01
C SER A 21 6.74 -4.31 7.54
N GLY A 22 6.29 -4.34 8.78
CA GLY A 22 5.62 -5.51 9.36
C GLY A 22 4.31 -5.90 8.65
N ASP A 23 3.63 -4.95 7.99
CA ASP A 23 2.44 -5.26 7.21
C ASP A 23 2.80 -6.01 5.93
N ILE A 24 3.97 -5.70 5.33
CA ILE A 24 4.51 -6.45 4.20
C ILE A 24 4.82 -7.88 4.61
N VAL A 25 5.48 -8.07 5.76
CA VAL A 25 5.77 -9.42 6.31
C VAL A 25 4.49 -10.23 6.47
N LYS A 26 3.45 -9.61 7.04
CA LYS A 26 2.14 -10.25 7.22
C LYS A 26 1.47 -10.59 5.89
N ALA A 27 1.50 -9.68 4.92
CA ALA A 27 0.91 -9.92 3.59
C ALA A 27 1.60 -11.08 2.87
N ILE A 28 2.93 -11.08 2.81
CA ILE A 28 3.70 -12.15 2.18
C ILE A 28 3.53 -13.47 2.95
N GLY A 29 3.60 -13.44 4.27
CA GLY A 29 3.35 -14.63 5.10
C GLY A 29 1.94 -15.18 4.96
N ALA A 30 0.94 -14.35 4.64
CA ALA A 30 -0.42 -14.78 4.34
C ALA A 30 -0.56 -15.42 2.93
N GLY A 31 0.53 -15.42 2.13
CA GLY A 31 0.61 -16.04 0.82
C GLY A 31 0.57 -15.07 -0.37
N ALA A 32 0.57 -13.76 -0.15
CA ALA A 32 0.66 -12.81 -1.26
C ALA A 32 2.02 -12.93 -1.96
N ASP A 33 2.02 -12.79 -3.29
CA ASP A 33 3.24 -12.81 -4.12
C ASP A 33 3.87 -11.42 -4.25
N SER A 34 3.05 -10.39 -4.14
CA SER A 34 3.49 -9.00 -4.13
C SER A 34 2.56 -8.13 -3.27
N VAL A 35 3.02 -6.90 -3.00
CA VAL A 35 2.29 -5.95 -2.15
C VAL A 35 2.20 -4.61 -2.88
N MET A 36 1.00 -4.05 -2.95
CA MET A 36 0.74 -2.73 -3.52
C MET A 36 0.89 -1.65 -2.44
N LEU A 37 1.74 -0.67 -2.72
CA LEU A 37 2.02 0.44 -1.82
C LEU A 37 1.52 1.76 -2.44
N GLY A 38 0.50 2.36 -1.84
CA GLY A 38 -0.04 3.65 -2.25
C GLY A 38 0.52 4.81 -1.44
N SER A 39 -0.07 5.10 -0.29
CA SER A 39 0.25 6.27 0.55
C SER A 39 1.71 6.32 1.02
N VAL A 40 2.37 5.18 1.19
CA VAL A 40 3.77 5.11 1.60
C VAL A 40 4.67 5.69 0.53
N PHE A 41 4.45 5.33 -0.74
CA PHE A 41 5.23 5.85 -1.86
C PHE A 41 4.78 7.23 -2.31
N ALA A 42 3.50 7.58 -2.12
CA ALA A 42 2.99 8.91 -2.43
C ALA A 42 3.70 10.03 -1.63
N GLY A 43 4.28 9.72 -0.47
CA GLY A 43 5.08 10.65 0.33
C GLY A 43 6.53 10.80 -0.10
N THR A 44 7.01 10.08 -1.11
CA THR A 44 8.41 10.15 -1.55
C THR A 44 8.68 11.35 -2.44
N GLU A 45 9.95 11.73 -2.56
CA GLU A 45 10.39 12.84 -3.42
C GLU A 45 10.00 12.63 -4.88
N GLU A 46 10.15 11.40 -5.38
CA GLU A 46 9.89 11.03 -6.77
C GLU A 46 8.39 10.93 -7.10
N ALA A 47 7.52 10.83 -6.10
CA ALA A 47 6.08 10.82 -6.33
C ALA A 47 5.60 12.18 -6.83
N PRO A 48 4.60 12.25 -7.74
CA PRO A 48 4.03 13.53 -8.17
C PRO A 48 3.36 14.26 -7.01
N GLY A 49 3.28 15.58 -7.12
CA GLY A 49 2.73 16.48 -6.10
C GLY A 49 3.80 17.32 -5.43
N GLU A 50 3.38 18.46 -4.91
CA GLU A 50 4.27 19.42 -4.26
C GLU A 50 4.43 19.08 -2.77
N VAL A 51 5.60 19.47 -2.22
CA VAL A 51 5.83 19.39 -0.78
C VAL A 51 5.27 20.64 -0.13
N GLU A 52 4.34 20.48 0.79
CA GLU A 52 3.71 21.53 1.56
C GLU A 52 4.19 21.50 3.01
N LEU A 53 4.45 22.67 3.59
CA LEU A 53 4.71 22.80 5.02
C LEU A 53 3.38 23.05 5.75
N PHE A 54 2.98 22.15 6.62
CA PHE A 54 1.77 22.25 7.42
C PHE A 54 2.06 21.94 8.89
N GLN A 55 1.74 22.86 9.80
CA GLN A 55 1.99 22.71 11.23
C GLN A 55 3.44 22.29 11.58
N GLY A 56 4.43 22.88 10.88
CA GLY A 56 5.85 22.60 11.11
C GLY A 56 6.35 21.26 10.58
N ARG A 57 5.54 20.54 9.78
CA ARG A 57 5.91 19.28 9.15
C ARG A 57 5.70 19.32 7.65
N SER A 58 6.55 18.61 6.91
CA SER A 58 6.44 18.50 5.47
C SER A 58 5.47 17.39 5.09
N PHE A 59 4.58 17.69 4.14
CA PHE A 59 3.59 16.78 3.58
C PHE A 59 3.64 16.87 2.06
N LYS A 60 3.18 15.80 1.37
CA LYS A 60 2.84 15.84 -0.05
C LYS A 60 1.33 15.73 -0.24
N THR A 61 0.82 16.42 -1.24
CA THR A 61 -0.56 16.23 -1.68
C THR A 61 -0.73 14.81 -2.22
N TYR A 62 -1.76 14.14 -1.77
CA TYR A 62 -2.10 12.78 -2.19
C TYR A 62 -3.51 12.74 -2.75
N ARG A 63 -3.66 12.07 -3.88
CA ARG A 63 -4.98 11.71 -4.40
C ARG A 63 -4.96 10.28 -4.90
N GLY A 64 -5.90 9.48 -4.44
CA GLY A 64 -6.14 8.14 -4.95
C GLY A 64 -6.59 8.19 -6.41
N MET A 65 -6.32 7.15 -7.17
CA MET A 65 -6.68 7.06 -8.60
C MET A 65 -8.18 7.15 -8.86
N GLY A 66 -9.01 6.70 -7.91
CA GLY A 66 -10.46 6.81 -7.94
C GLY A 66 -11.01 8.08 -7.27
N SER A 67 -10.19 9.08 -6.95
CA SER A 67 -10.66 10.37 -6.43
C SER A 67 -11.25 11.23 -7.55
N ILE A 68 -12.19 12.13 -7.20
CA ILE A 68 -12.86 13.02 -8.17
C ILE A 68 -11.84 13.83 -8.97
N SER A 69 -10.84 14.42 -8.33
CA SER A 69 -9.83 15.24 -8.99
C SER A 69 -8.89 14.42 -9.89
N ALA A 70 -8.67 13.15 -9.57
CA ALA A 70 -7.90 12.24 -10.41
C ALA A 70 -8.70 11.80 -11.63
N MET A 71 -9.99 11.50 -11.46
CA MET A 71 -10.87 11.08 -12.56
C MET A 71 -11.16 12.21 -13.55
N SER A 72 -11.41 13.44 -13.06
CA SER A 72 -11.68 14.60 -13.91
C SER A 72 -10.49 15.05 -14.77
N LYS A 73 -9.25 14.72 -14.37
CA LYS A 73 -8.03 15.06 -15.13
C LYS A 73 -7.57 13.98 -16.10
N ARG A 74 -8.28 12.86 -16.17
CA ARG A 74 -7.90 11.75 -17.06
C ARG A 74 -8.55 11.90 -18.42
N THR A 75 -7.74 11.86 -19.45
CA THR A 75 -8.16 11.70 -20.85
C THR A 75 -8.59 10.25 -21.16
N ASP A 76 -8.17 9.28 -20.32
CA ASP A 76 -8.55 7.87 -20.44
C ASP A 76 -9.66 7.52 -19.43
N GLY A 77 -10.91 7.90 -19.73
CA GLY A 77 -12.11 7.58 -18.92
C GLY A 77 -12.42 6.09 -18.75
N ASN A 78 -11.64 5.21 -19.40
CA ASN A 78 -12.02 3.80 -19.58
C ASN A 78 -11.60 2.87 -18.45
N ARG A 79 -10.82 3.32 -17.45
CA ARG A 79 -10.29 2.40 -16.42
C ARG A 79 -11.32 1.97 -15.37
N TYR A 80 -12.41 2.73 -15.23
CA TYR A 80 -13.52 2.43 -14.33
C TYR A 80 -14.87 2.33 -15.06
N MET A 81 -14.85 2.01 -16.36
CA MET A 81 -16.06 1.86 -17.20
C MET A 81 -16.99 3.11 -17.23
N GLN A 82 -16.46 4.29 -16.96
CA GLN A 82 -17.21 5.53 -17.04
C GLN A 82 -16.83 6.22 -18.35
N GLY A 83 -17.81 6.32 -19.26
CA GLY A 83 -17.62 6.72 -20.67
C GLY A 83 -17.07 8.13 -20.90
N GLU A 84 -16.94 8.51 -22.21
CA GLU A 84 -16.21 9.68 -22.71
C GLU A 84 -16.71 11.08 -22.26
N ASP A 85 -17.95 11.21 -21.78
CA ASP A 85 -18.50 12.44 -21.20
C ASP A 85 -18.47 12.36 -19.66
N ILE A 86 -17.40 12.86 -19.07
CA ILE A 86 -17.26 12.94 -17.62
C ILE A 86 -18.12 14.09 -17.08
N ASP A 87 -19.40 13.81 -16.88
CA ASP A 87 -20.25 14.63 -16.03
C ASP A 87 -19.78 14.45 -14.58
N THR A 88 -19.09 15.44 -14.05
CA THR A 88 -18.51 15.39 -12.69
C THR A 88 -19.56 15.10 -11.62
N ASP A 89 -20.82 15.41 -11.88
CA ASP A 89 -21.93 15.14 -10.97
C ASP A 89 -22.33 13.65 -10.89
N LYS A 90 -21.81 12.83 -11.82
CA LYS A 90 -22.06 11.38 -11.87
C LYS A 90 -20.87 10.55 -11.41
N LEU A 91 -19.72 11.18 -11.09
CA LEU A 91 -18.56 10.47 -10.60
C LEU A 91 -18.76 9.98 -9.18
N VAL A 92 -18.68 8.67 -8.99
CA VAL A 92 -18.67 8.06 -7.65
C VAL A 92 -17.22 7.98 -7.19
N PRO A 93 -16.83 8.72 -6.12
CA PRO A 93 -15.46 8.68 -5.62
C PRO A 93 -15.17 7.36 -4.91
N GLU A 94 -14.20 6.62 -5.42
CA GLU A 94 -13.66 5.41 -4.79
C GLU A 94 -12.29 5.64 -4.14
N GLY A 95 -11.71 6.82 -4.36
CA GLY A 95 -10.40 7.22 -3.85
C GLY A 95 -10.47 8.45 -2.97
N ILE A 96 -9.54 8.53 -2.02
CA ILE A 96 -9.39 9.65 -1.09
C ILE A 96 -8.43 10.71 -1.63
N GLU A 97 -8.67 11.95 -1.23
CA GLU A 97 -7.75 13.07 -1.41
C GLU A 97 -7.30 13.57 -0.05
N GLY A 98 -6.05 13.95 0.07
CA GLY A 98 -5.53 14.42 1.35
C GLY A 98 -4.03 14.73 1.30
N ARG A 99 -3.43 14.70 2.47
CA ARG A 99 -1.98 14.88 2.64
C ARG A 99 -1.36 13.64 3.23
N VAL A 100 -0.19 13.28 2.73
CA VAL A 100 0.65 12.21 3.30
C VAL A 100 1.94 12.82 3.83
N PRO A 101 2.51 12.33 4.93
CA PRO A 101 3.79 12.79 5.42
C PRO A 101 4.87 12.63 4.34
N PHE A 102 5.68 13.65 4.14
CA PHE A 102 6.85 13.58 3.29
C PHE A 102 7.88 12.61 3.90
N ARG A 103 8.43 11.72 3.08
CA ARG A 103 9.29 10.61 3.51
C ARG A 103 10.71 10.66 2.93
N GLY A 104 11.03 11.69 2.13
CA GLY A 104 12.31 11.78 1.44
C GLY A 104 12.38 10.86 0.22
N TRP A 105 13.59 10.39 -0.10
CA TRP A 105 13.85 9.62 -1.33
C TRP A 105 13.25 8.23 -1.29
N LEU A 106 12.70 7.79 -2.42
CA LEU A 106 12.12 6.46 -2.58
C LEU A 106 13.10 5.34 -2.20
N LYS A 107 14.37 5.48 -2.59
CA LYS A 107 15.44 4.50 -2.27
C LYS A 107 15.56 4.25 -0.76
N ASP A 108 15.47 5.31 0.05
CA ASP A 108 15.61 5.20 1.50
C ASP A 108 14.38 4.53 2.13
N VAL A 109 13.20 4.86 1.60
CA VAL A 109 11.94 4.22 2.01
C VAL A 109 11.96 2.73 1.67
N VAL A 110 12.37 2.36 0.44
CA VAL A 110 12.47 0.96 0.00
C VAL A 110 13.49 0.21 0.85
N PHE A 111 14.66 0.79 1.11
CA PHE A 111 15.68 0.19 1.95
C PHE A 111 15.15 -0.15 3.36
N GLN A 112 14.39 0.78 3.98
CA GLN A 112 13.78 0.53 5.29
C GLN A 112 12.71 -0.56 5.24
N LEU A 113 11.88 -0.58 4.21
CA LEU A 113 10.83 -1.60 4.05
C LEU A 113 11.44 -2.99 3.83
N GLU A 114 12.47 -3.08 2.99
CA GLU A 114 13.22 -4.32 2.74
C GLU A 114 13.93 -4.80 4.02
N GLY A 115 14.57 -3.89 4.75
CA GLY A 115 15.20 -4.20 6.03
C GLY A 115 14.20 -4.78 7.04
N GLY A 116 13.00 -4.19 7.12
CA GLY A 116 11.94 -4.69 7.99
C GLY A 116 11.40 -6.06 7.55
N LEU A 117 11.30 -6.32 6.23
CA LEU A 117 10.94 -7.65 5.72
C LEU A 117 11.99 -8.69 6.11
N ARG A 118 13.28 -8.40 5.90
CA ARG A 118 14.40 -9.28 6.30
C ARG A 118 14.39 -9.55 7.81
N GLN A 119 14.11 -8.55 8.62
CA GLN A 119 14.00 -8.72 10.07
C GLN A 119 12.83 -9.61 10.47
N GLY A 120 11.66 -9.43 9.82
CA GLY A 120 10.50 -10.28 10.02
C GLY A 120 10.76 -11.74 9.64
N MET A 121 11.49 -11.97 8.55
CA MET A 121 11.98 -13.31 8.17
C MET A 121 12.90 -13.89 9.25
N GLY A 122 13.78 -13.06 9.82
CA GLY A 122 14.63 -13.48 10.95
C GLY A 122 13.83 -13.91 12.18
N TYR A 123 12.79 -13.16 12.56
CA TYR A 123 11.92 -13.51 13.69
C TYR A 123 11.16 -14.81 13.48
N THR A 124 10.79 -15.14 12.26
CA THR A 124 10.09 -16.39 11.91
C THR A 124 11.04 -17.55 11.59
N GLY A 125 12.35 -17.33 11.60
CA GLY A 125 13.35 -18.33 11.21
C GLY A 125 13.29 -18.73 9.74
N SER A 126 12.78 -17.85 8.88
CA SER A 126 12.61 -18.11 7.45
C SER A 126 13.83 -17.63 6.67
N LYS A 127 14.43 -18.51 5.87
CA LYS A 127 15.63 -18.22 5.06
C LYS A 127 15.32 -17.52 3.74
N ASN A 128 14.12 -17.72 3.22
CA ASN A 128 13.63 -17.15 1.97
C ASN A 128 12.12 -16.89 2.05
N ILE A 129 11.54 -16.32 1.00
CA ILE A 129 10.12 -15.96 0.92
C ILE A 129 9.23 -17.20 0.95
N GLU A 130 9.62 -18.30 0.30
CA GLU A 130 8.88 -19.55 0.27
C GLU A 130 8.75 -20.15 1.69
N GLU A 131 9.84 -20.10 2.46
CA GLU A 131 9.80 -20.49 3.87
C GLU A 131 8.93 -19.57 4.71
N LEU A 132 8.96 -18.25 4.46
CA LEU A 132 8.07 -17.31 5.14
C LEU A 132 6.61 -17.66 4.88
N LYS A 133 6.22 -17.91 3.62
CA LYS A 133 4.86 -18.29 3.25
C LYS A 133 4.39 -19.62 3.89
N SER A 134 5.29 -20.58 4.03
CA SER A 134 4.94 -21.93 4.50
C SER A 134 5.03 -22.13 6.01
N LYS A 135 5.88 -21.36 6.71
CA LYS A 135 6.18 -21.59 8.15
C LYS A 135 5.41 -20.68 9.09
N VAL A 136 4.99 -19.49 8.62
CA VAL A 136 4.37 -18.53 9.55
C VAL A 136 3.01 -19.01 10.01
N GLN A 137 2.73 -18.74 11.28
CA GLN A 137 1.43 -18.95 11.89
C GLN A 137 0.87 -17.60 12.35
N PHE A 138 -0.39 -17.36 12.03
CA PHE A 138 -1.08 -16.15 12.45
C PHE A 138 -1.85 -16.41 13.73
N GLN A 139 -1.64 -15.54 14.71
CA GLN A 139 -2.40 -15.55 15.95
C GLN A 139 -3.21 -14.25 16.08
N LYS A 140 -4.48 -14.36 16.42
CA LYS A 140 -5.31 -13.21 16.73
C LYS A 140 -4.88 -12.64 18.08
N ILE A 141 -4.64 -11.34 18.10
CA ILE A 141 -4.36 -10.60 19.34
C ILE A 141 -5.52 -9.68 19.68
N THR A 142 -5.70 -9.35 20.94
CA THR A 142 -6.67 -8.38 21.41
C THR A 142 -6.18 -6.95 21.12
N ARG A 143 -7.07 -5.97 21.23
CA ARG A 143 -6.70 -4.56 21.10
C ARG A 143 -5.65 -4.15 22.16
N SER A 144 -5.71 -4.70 23.35
CA SER A 144 -4.73 -4.44 24.41
C SER A 144 -3.33 -4.95 24.03
N GLY A 145 -3.23 -6.13 23.39
CA GLY A 145 -1.94 -6.67 22.92
C GLY A 145 -1.34 -5.93 21.69
N VAL A 146 -2.05 -4.97 21.11
CA VAL A 146 -1.50 -4.10 20.06
C VAL A 146 -0.81 -2.87 20.67
N ILE A 147 -1.16 -2.51 21.91
CA ILE A 147 -0.70 -1.27 22.58
C ILE A 147 0.62 -1.52 23.33
N GLU A 148 0.95 -2.77 23.66
CA GLU A 148 2.24 -3.16 24.22
C GLU A 148 3.35 -3.18 23.16
#